data_8f6aa849454d73e5a6930da96b2b31e4
#
_entry.id   8f6aa849454d73e5a6930da96b2b31e4
#
_cell.length_a   1.000
_cell.length_b   1.000
_cell.length_c   1.000
_cell.angle_alpha   90.00
_cell.angle_beta   90.00
_cell.angle_gamma   90.00
#
_symmetry.space_group_name_H-M   'P 1'
#
loop_
_entity.id
_entity.type
_entity.pdbx_description
1 polymer ?
#
loop_
_entity_poly.entity_id
_entity_poly.type
_entity_poly.pdbx_seq_one_letter_code
_entity_poly.pdbx_strand_id
1 'polypeptide(L)'
;MIPIRKIGKFVLPLCAIVAFTGCTKLDEKLQSSLTASQASSALGAAGTGLLLRAAYNDLATPFHNQDQVFSLEENTSDESLVPTRGGDWDDNGVWRVLHSHTWNADHGQILSVFNNLNKINFDATNVLGFKPSKSQAAEARFLRALSLYYLLDLYGQYPFRNPGDNLLNAPEVKAGTAGMDFIISELIAIMPDLPATNAITLASPDAANVLLMKCYLQRGTYENRAAPTFDAALMAKVVTIGNQIIASGKYKLTANYFDNFSVDNDQKSTEGIFTYPNFSGVAVNSGLIQSRWNMTLHYNSYTPNNPNAGWNGFSTISDFYNSFNTTSTPTAFGPMDTIVDKRIGGRYYAGATDVSGLRPGLLVNQQFNEKGVPIKDRKGAPLAYTPQIAPNMIETGANLEVTGIRVVKYVPDYAYYGGPSGNDLMIFRFADVMLMVAEAKQRTGDAVGALTIVNQLRAARGASALVSMPLVNTANVDDPNTLLAERGRELYWESYRRTDLIRFGVFLTPWGLKPSDNPKNLLFPLPTQALSSNPNLKQNPGY
;
A
#
# COMPACT_ATOMS: atom_id res chain seq x y z
N MET A 1 38.13 -24.37 -73.81
CA MET A 1 37.57 -24.93 -75.03
C MET A 1 36.06 -24.76 -74.99
N ILE A 2 35.57 -24.01 -75.93
CA ILE A 2 34.17 -23.77 -76.34
C ILE A 2 33.72 -24.98 -77.19
N PRO A 3 32.46 -25.40 -77.29
CA PRO A 3 31.40 -24.65 -77.99
C PRO A 3 29.99 -24.83 -77.40
N ILE A 4 29.15 -23.81 -77.42
CA ILE A 4 28.19 -23.24 -78.35
C ILE A 4 27.04 -24.20 -78.86
N ARG A 5 25.84 -23.64 -78.71
CA ARG A 5 24.52 -23.81 -79.50
C ARG A 5 23.52 -24.77 -78.87
N LYS A 6 22.22 -24.42 -78.82
CA LYS A 6 21.33 -23.72 -79.83
C LYS A 6 20.04 -23.22 -79.20
N ILE A 7 19.55 -22.20 -79.76
CA ILE A 7 18.25 -21.50 -79.67
C ILE A 7 17.08 -22.40 -79.96
N GLY A 8 16.02 -22.34 -79.25
CA GLY A 8 14.71 -22.92 -79.51
C GLY A 8 13.54 -22.06 -79.02
N LYS A 9 12.73 -21.66 -79.91
CA LYS A 9 11.73 -20.63 -80.04
C LYS A 9 10.60 -20.63 -78.99
N PHE A 10 10.13 -19.40 -78.71
CA PHE A 10 8.88 -18.98 -78.07
C PHE A 10 7.64 -19.79 -78.50
N VAL A 11 6.81 -20.09 -77.43
CA VAL A 11 5.36 -20.09 -77.51
C VAL A 11 4.80 -19.53 -76.22
N LEU A 12 4.16 -18.39 -76.26
CA LEU A 12 3.38 -17.80 -75.18
C LEU A 12 2.04 -18.50 -75.10
N PRO A 13 1.55 -18.92 -73.94
CA PRO A 13 0.10 -19.00 -73.71
C PRO A 13 -0.32 -17.85 -72.79
N LEU A 14 -1.24 -17.10 -73.24
CA LEU A 14 -2.06 -16.11 -72.59
C LEU A 14 -2.92 -16.81 -71.53
N CYS A 15 -2.46 -16.70 -70.21
CA CYS A 15 -3.28 -17.14 -69.11
C CYS A 15 -4.14 -15.99 -68.62
N ALA A 16 -5.45 -16.12 -68.80
CA ALA A 16 -6.47 -15.25 -68.25
C ALA A 16 -6.40 -15.17 -66.75
N ILE A 17 -6.25 -13.95 -66.17
CA ILE A 17 -6.36 -13.67 -64.77
C ILE A 17 -7.86 -13.68 -64.43
N VAL A 18 -8.33 -14.76 -63.83
CA VAL A 18 -9.62 -14.79 -63.11
C VAL A 18 -9.40 -14.27 -61.70
N ALA A 19 -9.80 -13.04 -61.45
CA ALA A 19 -9.84 -12.47 -60.12
C ALA A 19 -10.95 -13.16 -59.31
N PHE A 20 -10.59 -14.09 -58.46
CA PHE A 20 -11.46 -14.57 -57.39
C PHE A 20 -11.44 -13.56 -56.24
N THR A 21 -12.47 -12.71 -56.18
CA THR A 21 -12.80 -11.99 -54.93
C THR A 21 -13.47 -12.98 -53.98
N GLY A 22 -12.68 -13.81 -53.32
CA GLY A 22 -13.13 -14.64 -52.23
C GLY A 22 -12.90 -13.88 -50.93
N CYS A 23 -13.94 -13.26 -50.36
CA CYS A 23 -13.96 -12.94 -48.93
C CYS A 23 -13.97 -14.26 -48.18
N THR A 24 -12.80 -14.77 -47.85
CA THR A 24 -12.69 -15.81 -46.83
C THR A 24 -12.85 -15.15 -45.47
N LYS A 25 -14.04 -15.22 -44.86
CA LYS A 25 -14.15 -15.14 -43.43
C LYS A 25 -13.36 -16.34 -42.88
N LEU A 26 -12.15 -16.08 -42.39
CA LEU A 26 -11.46 -17.06 -41.57
C LEU A 26 -12.21 -17.10 -40.22
N ASP A 27 -13.14 -18.02 -40.09
CA ASP A 27 -13.60 -18.46 -38.78
C ASP A 27 -12.47 -19.32 -38.19
N GLU A 28 -11.55 -18.70 -37.47
CA GLU A 28 -10.57 -19.42 -36.67
C GLU A 28 -11.29 -20.26 -35.60
N LYS A 29 -11.54 -21.52 -35.92
CA LYS A 29 -11.90 -22.51 -34.90
C LYS A 29 -10.61 -22.92 -34.19
N LEU A 30 -10.32 -22.26 -33.09
CA LEU A 30 -9.26 -22.68 -32.16
C LEU A 30 -9.58 -24.10 -31.67
N GLN A 31 -8.97 -25.12 -32.25
CA GLN A 31 -9.17 -26.53 -31.88
C GLN A 31 -8.38 -26.94 -30.63
N SER A 32 -7.54 -26.05 -30.08
CA SER A 32 -6.66 -26.34 -28.94
C SER A 32 -6.86 -25.45 -27.73
N SER A 33 -7.85 -24.54 -27.73
CA SER A 33 -8.21 -23.73 -26.57
C SER A 33 -9.69 -23.87 -26.24
N LEU A 34 -10.00 -24.09 -24.99
CA LEU A 34 -11.36 -24.07 -24.48
C LEU A 34 -11.87 -22.63 -24.52
N THR A 35 -13.09 -22.40 -25.03
CA THR A 35 -13.78 -21.11 -24.84
C THR A 35 -14.05 -20.91 -23.34
N ALA A 36 -14.22 -19.66 -22.89
CA ALA A 36 -14.54 -19.37 -21.49
C ALA A 36 -15.78 -20.15 -21.00
N SER A 37 -16.78 -20.39 -21.87
CA SER A 37 -17.96 -21.18 -21.54
C SER A 37 -17.67 -22.67 -21.41
N GLN A 38 -16.78 -23.22 -22.23
CA GLN A 38 -16.34 -24.62 -22.14
C GLN A 38 -15.46 -24.86 -20.91
N ALA A 39 -14.53 -23.94 -20.63
CA ALA A 39 -13.71 -23.95 -19.43
C ALA A 39 -14.58 -23.84 -18.17
N SER A 40 -15.56 -22.93 -18.16
CA SER A 40 -16.52 -22.77 -17.04
C SER A 40 -17.34 -24.06 -16.81
N SER A 41 -17.77 -24.72 -17.90
CA SER A 41 -18.54 -25.97 -17.80
C SER A 41 -17.67 -27.15 -17.34
N ALA A 42 -16.40 -27.19 -17.74
CA ALA A 42 -15.44 -28.24 -17.37
C ALA A 42 -14.92 -28.10 -15.93
N LEU A 43 -14.70 -26.87 -15.48
CA LEU A 43 -14.14 -26.58 -14.14
C LEU A 43 -15.20 -26.55 -13.04
N GLY A 44 -16.46 -26.23 -13.37
CA GLY A 44 -17.56 -26.16 -12.39
C GLY A 44 -17.27 -25.22 -11.21
N ALA A 45 -17.98 -25.42 -10.12
CA ALA A 45 -17.82 -24.62 -8.89
C ALA A 45 -16.42 -24.70 -8.27
N ALA A 46 -15.75 -25.85 -8.38
CA ALA A 46 -14.38 -26.02 -7.89
C ALA A 46 -13.38 -25.14 -8.66
N GLY A 47 -13.52 -25.04 -9.99
CA GLY A 47 -12.67 -24.17 -10.80
C GLY A 47 -12.88 -22.69 -10.49
N THR A 48 -14.12 -22.26 -10.27
CA THR A 48 -14.41 -20.87 -9.84
C THR A 48 -13.75 -20.56 -8.49
N GLY A 49 -13.76 -21.53 -7.55
CA GLY A 49 -13.06 -21.38 -6.27
C GLY A 49 -11.53 -21.22 -6.42
N LEU A 50 -10.91 -21.94 -7.37
CA LEU A 50 -9.48 -21.78 -7.67
C LEU A 50 -9.16 -20.42 -8.27
N LEU A 51 -10.00 -19.91 -9.19
CA LEU A 51 -9.84 -18.56 -9.75
C LEU A 51 -10.00 -17.48 -8.67
N LEU A 52 -10.96 -17.61 -7.77
CA LEU A 52 -11.14 -16.69 -6.66
C LEU A 52 -9.93 -16.71 -5.73
N ARG A 53 -9.39 -17.88 -5.41
CA ARG A 53 -8.16 -18.00 -4.62
C ARG A 53 -6.98 -17.32 -5.32
N ALA A 54 -6.85 -17.47 -6.64
CA ALA A 54 -5.81 -16.78 -7.41
C ALA A 54 -5.96 -15.25 -7.29
N ALA A 55 -7.17 -14.71 -7.39
CA ALA A 55 -7.44 -13.29 -7.22
C ALA A 55 -7.09 -12.78 -5.80
N TYR A 56 -7.34 -13.58 -4.74
CA TYR A 56 -6.85 -13.27 -3.39
C TYR A 56 -5.32 -13.28 -3.33
N ASN A 57 -4.67 -14.24 -3.95
CA ASN A 57 -3.21 -14.36 -3.97
C ASN A 57 -2.55 -13.17 -4.67
N ASP A 58 -3.21 -12.53 -5.61
CA ASP A 58 -2.71 -11.33 -6.30
C ASP A 58 -2.56 -10.10 -5.37
N LEU A 59 -3.18 -10.12 -4.20
CA LEU A 59 -2.95 -9.09 -3.18
C LEU A 59 -1.51 -9.11 -2.64
N ALA A 60 -0.82 -10.25 -2.70
CA ALA A 60 0.50 -10.41 -2.09
C ALA A 60 1.51 -9.39 -2.63
N THR A 61 1.75 -9.37 -3.93
CA THR A 61 2.78 -8.51 -4.54
C THR A 61 2.58 -7.02 -4.25
N PRO A 62 1.41 -6.40 -4.58
CA PRO A 62 1.25 -4.97 -4.41
C PRO A 62 1.20 -4.52 -2.95
N PHE A 63 0.78 -5.38 -2.02
CA PHE A 63 0.63 -4.98 -0.62
C PHE A 63 1.77 -5.43 0.30
N HIS A 64 2.48 -6.52 0.01
CA HIS A 64 3.65 -6.93 0.81
C HIS A 64 4.90 -6.12 0.49
N ASN A 65 5.25 -6.01 -0.81
CA ASN A 65 6.57 -5.57 -1.21
C ASN A 65 6.78 -4.07 -0.95
N GLN A 66 7.99 -3.74 -0.47
CA GLN A 66 8.37 -2.38 -0.12
C GLN A 66 8.42 -1.42 -1.32
N ASP A 67 8.62 -1.93 -2.53
CA ASP A 67 8.73 -1.19 -3.79
C ASP A 67 7.39 -1.01 -4.52
N GLN A 68 6.29 -1.40 -3.90
CA GLN A 68 4.95 -1.39 -4.46
C GLN A 68 4.09 -0.27 -3.85
N VAL A 69 2.83 -0.56 -3.48
CA VAL A 69 1.91 0.42 -2.88
C VAL A 69 2.56 1.12 -1.68
N PHE A 70 3.33 0.36 -0.87
CA PHE A 70 4.05 0.96 0.26
C PHE A 70 4.95 2.13 -0.17
N SER A 71 5.77 1.97 -1.19
CA SER A 71 6.64 3.06 -1.65
C SER A 71 5.87 4.25 -2.18
N LEU A 72 4.78 4.03 -2.90
CA LEU A 72 3.99 5.12 -3.45
C LEU A 72 3.22 5.89 -2.37
N GLU A 73 2.79 5.22 -1.30
CA GLU A 73 2.06 5.84 -0.19
C GLU A 73 2.99 6.44 0.86
N GLU A 74 4.11 5.78 1.18
CA GLU A 74 4.96 6.17 2.30
C GLU A 74 6.18 7.00 1.88
N ASN A 75 6.91 6.60 0.82
CA ASN A 75 8.11 7.35 0.41
C ASN A 75 7.78 8.69 -0.27
N THR A 76 6.52 8.94 -0.58
CA THR A 76 6.04 10.24 -1.04
C THR A 76 5.39 11.05 0.08
N SER A 77 5.65 10.70 1.31
CA SER A 77 5.08 11.31 2.52
C SER A 77 6.16 11.80 3.48
N ASP A 78 5.73 12.36 4.58
CA ASP A 78 6.57 12.80 5.70
C ASP A 78 6.97 11.64 6.64
N GLU A 79 6.58 10.40 6.36
CA GLU A 79 6.86 9.24 7.22
C GLU A 79 8.03 8.38 6.75
N SER A 80 8.41 8.44 5.45
CA SER A 80 9.44 7.56 4.92
C SER A 80 10.24 8.21 3.80
N LEU A 81 11.50 7.82 3.72
CA LEU A 81 12.38 8.12 2.59
C LEU A 81 13.47 7.05 2.45
N VAL A 82 14.13 7.03 1.29
CA VAL A 82 15.21 6.09 1.00
C VAL A 82 16.41 6.86 0.48
N PRO A 83 17.41 7.17 1.32
CA PRO A 83 18.62 7.84 0.86
C PRO A 83 19.52 6.86 0.11
N THR A 84 20.25 7.36 -0.87
CA THR A 84 21.36 6.63 -1.50
C THR A 84 22.50 6.45 -0.49
N ARG A 85 22.97 5.23 -0.35
CA ARG A 85 24.02 4.85 0.61
C ARG A 85 25.23 4.28 -0.11
N GLY A 86 25.97 5.15 -0.79
CA GLY A 86 27.06 4.75 -1.67
C GLY A 86 26.55 4.11 -2.96
N GLY A 87 26.85 2.82 -3.18
CA GLY A 87 26.30 2.05 -4.31
C GLY A 87 24.91 1.47 -4.03
N ASP A 88 24.51 1.41 -2.75
CA ASP A 88 23.22 0.84 -2.34
C ASP A 88 22.11 1.89 -2.44
N TRP A 89 20.93 1.48 -2.92
CA TRP A 89 19.73 2.33 -3.03
C TRP A 89 19.91 3.55 -3.94
N ASP A 90 20.90 3.55 -4.83
CA ASP A 90 20.99 4.59 -5.86
C ASP A 90 19.95 4.37 -6.97
N ASP A 91 19.97 3.21 -7.59
CA ASP A 91 19.03 2.75 -8.60
C ASP A 91 18.66 3.87 -9.59
N ASN A 92 19.63 4.65 -10.04
CA ASN A 92 19.44 5.84 -10.86
C ASN A 92 18.53 6.91 -10.22
N GLY A 93 18.51 6.99 -8.88
CA GLY A 93 17.74 7.96 -8.12
C GLY A 93 16.26 7.64 -7.97
N VAL A 94 15.80 6.45 -8.38
CA VAL A 94 14.37 6.07 -8.38
C VAL A 94 13.70 6.24 -7.01
N TRP A 95 14.43 6.04 -5.93
CA TRP A 95 13.92 6.19 -4.57
C TRP A 95 13.84 7.65 -4.13
N ARG A 96 14.87 8.43 -4.42
CA ARG A 96 14.94 9.86 -4.02
C ARG A 96 13.88 10.68 -4.71
N VAL A 97 13.55 10.39 -5.98
CA VAL A 97 12.53 11.12 -6.73
C VAL A 97 11.12 10.92 -6.17
N LEU A 98 10.87 9.82 -5.43
CA LEU A 98 9.60 9.63 -4.72
C LEU A 98 9.47 10.65 -3.58
N HIS A 99 10.47 10.78 -2.72
CA HIS A 99 10.41 11.73 -1.61
C HIS A 99 10.47 13.20 -2.07
N SER A 100 11.25 13.51 -3.10
CA SER A 100 11.36 14.84 -3.66
C SER A 100 10.24 15.22 -4.66
N HIS A 101 9.30 14.32 -4.93
CA HIS A 101 8.18 14.50 -5.86
C HIS A 101 8.60 14.92 -7.28
N THR A 102 9.68 14.32 -7.78
CA THR A 102 10.24 14.61 -9.12
C THR A 102 10.12 13.44 -10.09
N TRP A 103 9.20 12.52 -9.83
CA TRP A 103 8.89 11.37 -10.70
C TRP A 103 8.32 11.76 -12.07
N ASN A 104 8.34 10.83 -13.01
CA ASN A 104 7.75 10.97 -14.34
C ASN A 104 6.99 9.70 -14.74
N ALA A 105 6.42 9.67 -15.96
CA ALA A 105 5.59 8.56 -16.46
C ALA A 105 6.36 7.27 -16.77
N ASP A 106 7.69 7.30 -16.78
CA ASP A 106 8.55 6.14 -17.02
C ASP A 106 9.10 5.52 -15.73
N HIS A 107 8.65 6.01 -14.57
CA HIS A 107 9.11 5.51 -13.27
C HIS A 107 8.66 4.06 -13.04
N GLY A 108 9.64 3.16 -12.85
CA GLY A 108 9.40 1.71 -12.81
C GLY A 108 8.43 1.25 -11.72
N GLN A 109 8.49 1.83 -10.52
CA GLN A 109 7.58 1.46 -9.42
C GLN A 109 6.15 1.94 -9.69
N ILE A 110 5.97 3.13 -10.28
CA ILE A 110 4.65 3.63 -10.69
C ILE A 110 4.01 2.67 -11.71
N LEU A 111 4.78 2.20 -12.69
CA LEU A 111 4.33 1.19 -13.65
C LEU A 111 4.00 -0.14 -12.98
N SER A 112 4.88 -0.63 -12.11
CA SER A 112 4.70 -1.92 -11.44
C SER A 112 3.44 -1.95 -10.58
N VAL A 113 3.20 -0.91 -9.79
CA VAL A 113 1.99 -0.79 -8.95
C VAL A 113 0.73 -0.72 -9.81
N PHE A 114 0.74 0.08 -10.89
CA PHE A 114 -0.38 0.15 -11.82
C PHE A 114 -0.73 -1.24 -12.40
N ASN A 115 0.28 -1.98 -12.84
CA ASN A 115 0.09 -3.31 -13.43
C ASN A 115 -0.40 -4.33 -12.40
N ASN A 116 0.19 -4.37 -11.20
CA ASN A 116 -0.18 -5.34 -10.16
C ASN A 116 -1.60 -5.09 -9.61
N LEU A 117 -2.00 -3.83 -9.45
CA LEU A 117 -3.37 -3.50 -9.08
C LEU A 117 -4.36 -3.88 -10.20
N ASN A 118 -4.02 -3.60 -11.48
CA ASN A 118 -4.86 -4.02 -12.59
C ASN A 118 -4.94 -5.54 -12.76
N LYS A 119 -3.91 -6.28 -12.32
CA LYS A 119 -3.99 -7.76 -12.29
C LYS A 119 -5.08 -8.23 -11.34
N ILE A 120 -5.18 -7.67 -10.14
CA ILE A 120 -6.27 -8.00 -9.20
C ILE A 120 -7.64 -7.67 -9.83
N ASN A 121 -7.78 -6.48 -10.43
CA ASN A 121 -9.00 -6.06 -11.12
C ASN A 121 -9.40 -7.05 -12.24
N PHE A 122 -8.43 -7.47 -13.05
CA PHE A 122 -8.65 -8.39 -14.16
C PHE A 122 -9.04 -9.79 -13.65
N ASP A 123 -8.30 -10.37 -12.72
CA ASP A 123 -8.53 -11.73 -12.24
C ASP A 123 -9.83 -11.82 -11.43
N ALA A 124 -10.15 -10.81 -10.63
CA ALA A 124 -11.45 -10.71 -9.98
C ALA A 124 -12.62 -10.61 -10.99
N THR A 125 -12.44 -9.87 -12.09
CA THR A 125 -13.43 -9.79 -13.17
C THR A 125 -13.57 -11.15 -13.88
N ASN A 126 -12.47 -11.88 -14.09
CA ASN A 126 -12.51 -13.23 -14.66
C ASN A 126 -13.35 -14.19 -13.82
N VAL A 127 -13.21 -14.17 -12.48
CA VAL A 127 -14.07 -14.99 -11.59
C VAL A 127 -15.55 -14.81 -11.94
N LEU A 128 -15.98 -13.56 -12.19
CA LEU A 128 -17.38 -13.24 -12.50
C LEU A 128 -17.86 -13.85 -13.83
N GLY A 129 -16.95 -14.10 -14.77
CA GLY A 129 -17.23 -14.76 -16.04
C GLY A 129 -17.46 -16.29 -15.95
N PHE A 130 -17.10 -16.92 -14.81
CA PHE A 130 -17.13 -18.36 -14.60
C PHE A 130 -18.30 -18.87 -13.75
N LYS A 131 -19.44 -18.19 -13.77
CA LYS A 131 -20.67 -18.57 -13.06
C LYS A 131 -20.43 -18.82 -11.54
N PRO A 132 -19.86 -17.87 -10.82
CA PRO A 132 -19.65 -18.00 -9.39
C PRO A 132 -20.97 -18.12 -8.62
N SER A 133 -20.90 -18.71 -7.42
CA SER A 133 -22.00 -18.55 -6.44
C SER A 133 -22.16 -17.08 -6.06
N LYS A 134 -23.26 -16.71 -5.44
CA LYS A 134 -23.48 -15.32 -4.97
C LYS A 134 -22.35 -14.85 -4.06
N SER A 135 -21.92 -15.67 -3.12
CA SER A 135 -20.84 -15.31 -2.22
C SER A 135 -19.50 -15.17 -2.94
N GLN A 136 -19.14 -16.09 -3.83
CA GLN A 136 -17.92 -15.99 -4.64
C GLN A 136 -17.94 -14.75 -5.54
N ALA A 137 -19.10 -14.41 -6.10
CA ALA A 137 -19.25 -13.18 -6.89
C ALA A 137 -19.08 -11.92 -6.02
N ALA A 138 -19.63 -11.92 -4.81
CA ALA A 138 -19.48 -10.82 -3.86
C ALA A 138 -18.01 -10.65 -3.42
N GLU A 139 -17.32 -11.73 -3.11
CA GLU A 139 -15.90 -11.71 -2.77
C GLU A 139 -15.04 -11.19 -3.94
N ALA A 140 -15.25 -11.69 -5.17
CA ALA A 140 -14.53 -11.20 -6.35
C ALA A 140 -14.79 -9.70 -6.60
N ARG A 141 -16.04 -9.25 -6.47
CA ARG A 141 -16.38 -7.82 -6.59
C ARG A 141 -15.75 -6.97 -5.50
N PHE A 142 -15.60 -7.49 -4.28
CA PHE A 142 -14.87 -6.82 -3.20
C PHE A 142 -13.38 -6.64 -3.57
N LEU A 143 -12.70 -7.70 -4.01
CA LEU A 143 -11.30 -7.62 -4.44
C LEU A 143 -11.11 -6.63 -5.59
N ARG A 144 -12.03 -6.65 -6.56
CA ARG A 144 -12.06 -5.66 -7.64
C ARG A 144 -12.23 -4.24 -7.09
N ALA A 145 -13.20 -4.01 -6.22
CA ALA A 145 -13.45 -2.69 -5.63
C ALA A 145 -12.23 -2.19 -4.84
N LEU A 146 -11.56 -3.05 -4.07
CA LEU A 146 -10.32 -2.73 -3.36
C LEU A 146 -9.22 -2.28 -4.31
N SER A 147 -8.99 -3.02 -5.38
CA SER A 147 -8.00 -2.68 -6.40
C SER A 147 -8.33 -1.37 -7.12
N LEU A 148 -9.59 -1.18 -7.51
CA LEU A 148 -10.06 0.04 -8.17
C LEU A 148 -9.95 1.27 -7.27
N TYR A 149 -10.14 1.11 -5.95
CA TYR A 149 -9.94 2.17 -4.97
C TYR A 149 -8.49 2.68 -5.00
N TYR A 150 -7.50 1.78 -4.91
CA TYR A 150 -6.09 2.18 -4.96
C TYR A 150 -5.68 2.74 -6.34
N LEU A 151 -6.17 2.17 -7.44
CA LEU A 151 -5.93 2.73 -8.78
C LEU A 151 -6.48 4.15 -8.91
N LEU A 152 -7.69 4.39 -8.41
CA LEU A 152 -8.31 5.71 -8.45
C LEU A 152 -7.57 6.70 -7.54
N ASP A 153 -7.14 6.27 -6.37
CA ASP A 153 -6.40 7.12 -5.44
C ASP A 153 -5.06 7.56 -6.01
N LEU A 154 -4.27 6.61 -6.52
CA LEU A 154 -2.92 6.86 -7.00
C LEU A 154 -2.91 7.53 -8.38
N TYR A 155 -3.78 7.10 -9.32
CA TYR A 155 -3.71 7.51 -10.73
C TYR A 155 -4.92 8.32 -11.20
N GLY A 156 -5.96 8.51 -10.37
CA GLY A 156 -7.16 9.29 -10.71
C GLY A 156 -8.11 8.62 -11.68
N GLN A 157 -7.73 7.48 -12.26
CA GLN A 157 -8.53 6.72 -13.23
C GLN A 157 -8.07 5.27 -13.27
N TYR A 158 -8.95 4.40 -13.78
CA TYR A 158 -8.66 2.98 -13.94
C TYR A 158 -9.35 2.37 -15.15
N PRO A 159 -8.71 1.36 -15.81
CA PRO A 159 -9.37 0.55 -16.83
C PRO A 159 -10.46 -0.31 -16.21
N PHE A 160 -11.58 -0.46 -16.92
CA PHE A 160 -12.71 -1.26 -16.47
C PHE A 160 -13.24 -2.15 -17.59
N ARG A 161 -13.60 -3.38 -17.25
CA ARG A 161 -14.28 -4.34 -18.13
C ARG A 161 -15.42 -5.01 -17.39
N ASN A 162 -16.50 -5.32 -18.14
CA ASN A 162 -17.52 -6.22 -17.64
C ASN A 162 -17.09 -7.69 -17.86
N PRO A 163 -17.63 -8.63 -17.05
CA PRO A 163 -17.43 -10.04 -17.31
C PRO A 163 -17.87 -10.42 -18.71
N GLY A 164 -16.99 -11.08 -19.47
CA GLY A 164 -17.28 -11.51 -20.85
C GLY A 164 -17.03 -10.47 -21.95
N ASP A 165 -16.55 -9.28 -21.61
CA ASP A 165 -16.13 -8.29 -22.63
C ASP A 165 -15.04 -8.88 -23.53
N ASN A 166 -15.08 -8.52 -24.83
CA ASN A 166 -14.05 -8.93 -25.76
C ASN A 166 -12.69 -8.30 -25.40
N LEU A 167 -11.73 -9.15 -25.08
CA LEU A 167 -10.40 -8.72 -24.65
C LEU A 167 -9.58 -8.01 -25.74
N LEU A 168 -9.98 -8.13 -27.02
CA LEU A 168 -9.35 -7.41 -28.13
C LEU A 168 -9.75 -5.93 -28.17
N ASN A 169 -10.86 -5.56 -27.54
CA ASN A 169 -11.25 -4.16 -27.44
C ASN A 169 -10.50 -3.47 -26.30
N ALA A 170 -10.16 -2.20 -26.45
CA ALA A 170 -9.63 -1.40 -25.35
C ALA A 170 -10.67 -1.30 -24.21
N PRO A 171 -10.27 -1.48 -22.93
CA PRO A 171 -11.20 -1.35 -21.81
C PRO A 171 -11.73 0.08 -21.67
N GLU A 172 -12.96 0.21 -21.16
CA GLU A 172 -13.46 1.50 -20.66
C GLU A 172 -12.53 2.09 -19.62
N VAL A 173 -12.65 3.39 -19.37
CA VAL A 173 -11.94 4.08 -18.29
C VAL A 173 -12.97 4.80 -17.41
N LYS A 174 -12.86 4.56 -16.11
CA LYS A 174 -13.62 5.31 -15.10
C LYS A 174 -12.64 6.19 -14.31
N ALA A 175 -13.05 7.42 -14.00
CA ALA A 175 -12.18 8.42 -13.41
C ALA A 175 -12.90 9.30 -12.39
N GLY A 176 -12.14 9.91 -11.50
CA GLY A 176 -12.62 10.91 -10.53
C GLY A 176 -13.81 10.44 -9.71
N THR A 177 -14.77 11.34 -9.49
CA THR A 177 -15.97 11.04 -8.68
C THR A 177 -16.85 9.96 -9.31
N ALA A 178 -16.96 9.89 -10.63
CA ALA A 178 -17.74 8.83 -11.30
C ALA A 178 -17.12 7.44 -11.06
N GLY A 179 -15.79 7.34 -11.07
CA GLY A 179 -15.07 6.14 -10.69
C GLY A 179 -15.33 5.75 -9.23
N MET A 180 -15.31 6.71 -8.33
CA MET A 180 -15.60 6.48 -6.90
C MET A 180 -17.06 6.07 -6.68
N ASP A 181 -18.01 6.72 -7.33
CA ASP A 181 -19.44 6.40 -7.19
C ASP A 181 -19.74 4.97 -7.71
N PHE A 182 -19.02 4.52 -8.74
CA PHE A 182 -19.08 3.12 -9.17
C PHE A 182 -18.57 2.16 -8.08
N ILE A 183 -17.42 2.42 -7.46
CA ILE A 183 -16.87 1.59 -6.38
C ILE A 183 -17.85 1.53 -5.19
N ILE A 184 -18.41 2.67 -4.79
CA ILE A 184 -19.44 2.75 -3.73
C ILE A 184 -20.64 1.88 -4.07
N SER A 185 -21.16 1.97 -5.30
CA SER A 185 -22.31 1.19 -5.75
C SER A 185 -22.04 -0.32 -5.74
N GLU A 186 -20.85 -0.73 -6.15
CA GLU A 186 -20.40 -2.13 -6.11
C GLU A 186 -20.39 -2.66 -4.67
N LEU A 187 -19.77 -1.91 -3.75
CA LEU A 187 -19.68 -2.31 -2.33
C LEU A 187 -21.05 -2.42 -1.68
N ILE A 188 -21.95 -1.50 -1.92
CA ILE A 188 -23.33 -1.55 -1.40
C ILE A 188 -24.08 -2.78 -1.96
N ALA A 189 -23.92 -3.06 -3.25
CA ALA A 189 -24.64 -4.13 -3.91
C ALA A 189 -24.20 -5.53 -3.46
N ILE A 190 -22.93 -5.72 -3.06
CA ILE A 190 -22.44 -7.03 -2.61
C ILE A 190 -22.72 -7.33 -1.14
N MET A 191 -23.08 -6.33 -0.34
CA MET A 191 -23.21 -6.45 1.12
C MET A 191 -24.11 -7.62 1.56
N PRO A 192 -25.29 -7.87 0.94
CA PRO A 192 -26.15 -8.99 1.35
C PRO A 192 -25.60 -10.38 1.02
N ASP A 193 -24.68 -10.48 0.08
CA ASP A 193 -24.16 -11.75 -0.44
C ASP A 193 -22.79 -12.10 0.17
N LEU A 194 -22.16 -11.19 0.93
CA LEU A 194 -20.90 -11.46 1.63
C LEU A 194 -21.14 -12.31 2.88
N PRO A 195 -20.41 -13.42 3.08
CA PRO A 195 -20.56 -14.25 4.27
C PRO A 195 -20.09 -13.54 5.55
N ALA A 196 -20.99 -13.38 6.52
CA ALA A 196 -20.66 -12.76 7.80
C ALA A 196 -19.73 -13.62 8.68
N THR A 197 -19.57 -14.91 8.35
CA THR A 197 -18.73 -15.88 9.05
C THR A 197 -17.35 -16.06 8.41
N ASN A 198 -17.04 -15.31 7.35
CA ASN A 198 -15.71 -15.37 6.74
C ASN A 198 -14.63 -15.02 7.76
N ALA A 199 -13.49 -15.69 7.66
CA ALA A 199 -12.29 -15.33 8.37
C ALA A 199 -11.83 -13.91 7.94
N ILE A 200 -11.06 -13.24 8.78
CA ILE A 200 -10.52 -11.90 8.49
C ILE A 200 -9.60 -11.86 7.25
N THR A 201 -9.19 -13.02 6.75
CA THR A 201 -8.42 -13.18 5.50
C THR A 201 -9.28 -13.24 4.24
N LEU A 202 -10.59 -13.20 4.38
CA LEU A 202 -11.57 -13.24 3.30
C LEU A 202 -12.48 -12.00 3.36
N ALA A 203 -13.04 -11.63 2.21
CA ALA A 203 -14.00 -10.52 2.15
C ALA A 203 -15.23 -10.82 3.03
N SER A 204 -15.58 -9.87 3.87
CA SER A 204 -16.70 -9.94 4.81
C SER A 204 -17.51 -8.63 4.75
N PRO A 205 -18.73 -8.59 5.31
CA PRO A 205 -19.47 -7.33 5.43
C PRO A 205 -18.68 -6.24 6.17
N ASP A 206 -17.91 -6.60 7.21
CA ASP A 206 -17.12 -5.63 7.96
C ASP A 206 -15.96 -5.08 7.10
N ALA A 207 -15.26 -5.93 6.34
CA ALA A 207 -14.22 -5.49 5.40
C ALA A 207 -14.77 -4.56 4.30
N ALA A 208 -15.95 -4.91 3.73
CA ALA A 208 -16.62 -4.07 2.74
C ALA A 208 -17.09 -2.73 3.33
N ASN A 209 -17.57 -2.73 4.57
CA ASN A 209 -17.95 -1.53 5.30
C ASN A 209 -16.75 -0.61 5.55
N VAL A 210 -15.58 -1.14 5.91
CA VAL A 210 -14.36 -0.33 6.09
C VAL A 210 -13.94 0.30 4.78
N LEU A 211 -13.94 -0.45 3.68
CA LEU A 211 -13.63 0.12 2.37
C LEU A 211 -14.65 1.18 1.95
N LEU A 212 -15.93 0.96 2.24
CA LEU A 212 -17.01 1.92 1.97
C LEU A 212 -16.84 3.21 2.79
N MET A 213 -16.42 3.12 4.06
CA MET A 213 -16.06 4.29 4.88
C MET A 213 -14.91 5.08 4.25
N LYS A 214 -13.86 4.41 3.77
CA LYS A 214 -12.75 5.04 3.04
C LYS A 214 -13.25 5.76 1.79
N CYS A 215 -14.10 5.13 0.99
CA CYS A 215 -14.70 5.73 -0.19
C CYS A 215 -15.50 6.99 0.15
N TYR A 216 -16.32 6.97 1.20
CA TYR A 216 -17.12 8.14 1.62
C TYR A 216 -16.23 9.29 2.10
N LEU A 217 -15.17 9.01 2.87
CA LEU A 217 -14.20 10.04 3.30
C LEU A 217 -13.46 10.68 2.12
N GLN A 218 -13.10 9.88 1.12
CA GLN A 218 -12.27 10.32 -0.01
C GLN A 218 -13.05 10.95 -1.16
N ARG A 219 -14.37 10.75 -1.24
CA ARG A 219 -15.14 11.13 -2.42
C ARG A 219 -14.97 12.60 -2.83
N GLY A 220 -15.03 13.51 -1.86
CA GLY A 220 -14.84 14.94 -2.13
C GLY A 220 -13.41 15.33 -2.48
N THR A 221 -12.43 14.55 -2.01
CA THR A 221 -11.03 14.69 -2.43
C THR A 221 -10.88 14.41 -3.92
N TYR A 222 -11.61 13.43 -4.46
CA TYR A 222 -11.53 13.10 -5.90
C TYR A 222 -12.28 14.08 -6.80
N GLU A 223 -13.12 14.92 -6.25
CA GLU A 223 -13.71 16.05 -6.95
C GLU A 223 -12.67 17.17 -7.17
N ASN A 224 -11.93 17.50 -6.11
CA ASN A 224 -10.82 18.46 -6.17
C ASN A 224 -9.74 18.11 -5.13
N ARG A 225 -8.66 17.48 -5.58
CA ARG A 225 -7.56 17.05 -4.70
C ARG A 225 -6.77 18.22 -4.11
N ALA A 226 -6.74 19.38 -4.79
CA ALA A 226 -6.05 20.56 -4.29
C ALA A 226 -6.85 21.32 -3.22
N ALA A 227 -8.15 21.14 -3.18
CA ALA A 227 -9.07 21.74 -2.20
C ALA A 227 -10.20 20.75 -1.85
N PRO A 228 -9.91 19.70 -1.06
CA PRO A 228 -10.88 18.67 -0.73
C PRO A 228 -12.12 19.23 -0.03
N THR A 229 -13.30 18.75 -0.42
CA THR A 229 -14.59 19.05 0.19
C THR A 229 -15.16 17.80 0.89
N PHE A 230 -16.06 18.02 1.85
CA PHE A 230 -16.61 16.93 2.65
C PHE A 230 -18.13 17.10 2.77
N ASP A 231 -18.86 16.19 2.15
CA ASP A 231 -20.31 16.15 2.21
C ASP A 231 -20.78 15.63 3.58
N ALA A 232 -21.60 16.39 4.28
CA ALA A 232 -22.08 16.07 5.62
C ALA A 232 -22.87 14.75 5.66
N ALA A 233 -23.61 14.41 4.60
CA ALA A 233 -24.38 13.16 4.55
C ALA A 233 -23.45 11.95 4.37
N LEU A 234 -22.36 12.10 3.61
CA LEU A 234 -21.34 11.04 3.50
C LEU A 234 -20.57 10.89 4.82
N MET A 235 -20.24 11.98 5.50
CA MET A 235 -19.60 11.92 6.83
C MET A 235 -20.53 11.22 7.85
N ALA A 236 -21.82 11.50 7.82
CA ALA A 236 -22.81 10.82 8.67
C ALA A 236 -22.85 9.30 8.40
N LYS A 237 -22.70 8.86 7.14
CA LYS A 237 -22.60 7.44 6.80
C LYS A 237 -21.33 6.80 7.40
N VAL A 238 -20.18 7.49 7.32
CA VAL A 238 -18.94 7.02 7.97
C VAL A 238 -19.15 6.83 9.46
N VAL A 239 -19.75 7.81 10.15
CA VAL A 239 -20.05 7.72 11.59
C VAL A 239 -21.00 6.56 11.88
N THR A 240 -22.05 6.38 11.08
CA THR A 240 -23.04 5.30 11.29
C THR A 240 -22.40 3.92 11.15
N ILE A 241 -21.69 3.68 10.04
CA ILE A 241 -21.03 2.39 9.78
C ILE A 241 -19.96 2.12 10.83
N GLY A 242 -19.09 3.10 11.10
CA GLY A 242 -18.04 2.93 12.09
C GLY A 242 -18.57 2.67 13.49
N ASN A 243 -19.63 3.35 13.92
CA ASN A 243 -20.27 3.08 15.20
C ASN A 243 -20.88 1.68 15.27
N GLN A 244 -21.42 1.14 14.17
CA GLN A 244 -21.90 -0.25 14.10
C GLN A 244 -20.76 -1.24 14.32
N ILE A 245 -19.60 -1.01 13.67
CA ILE A 245 -18.40 -1.86 13.85
C ILE A 245 -17.91 -1.76 15.30
N ILE A 246 -17.80 -0.56 15.86
CA ILE A 246 -17.36 -0.33 17.24
C ILE A 246 -18.31 -1.01 18.25
N ALA A 247 -19.61 -0.83 18.07
CA ALA A 247 -20.64 -1.38 18.97
C ALA A 247 -20.79 -2.90 18.85
N SER A 248 -20.31 -3.51 17.75
CA SER A 248 -20.38 -4.97 17.58
C SER A 248 -19.58 -5.74 18.62
N GLY A 249 -18.56 -5.11 19.23
CA GLY A 249 -17.64 -5.75 20.17
C GLY A 249 -16.76 -6.86 19.58
N LYS A 250 -16.83 -7.08 18.27
CA LYS A 250 -16.00 -8.09 17.57
C LYS A 250 -14.53 -7.72 17.57
N TYR A 251 -14.23 -6.44 17.48
CA TYR A 251 -12.87 -5.88 17.40
C TYR A 251 -12.58 -5.03 18.61
N LYS A 252 -11.32 -5.06 19.05
CA LYS A 252 -10.85 -4.27 20.20
C LYS A 252 -9.44 -3.78 19.91
N LEU A 253 -9.06 -2.65 20.49
CA LEU A 253 -7.67 -2.21 20.45
C LEU A 253 -6.79 -3.27 21.15
N THR A 254 -5.79 -3.76 20.43
CA THR A 254 -4.85 -4.76 20.93
C THR A 254 -4.05 -4.17 22.10
N ALA A 255 -3.93 -4.92 23.20
CA ALA A 255 -3.34 -4.43 24.46
C ALA A 255 -1.86 -4.02 24.29
N ASN A 256 -1.11 -4.81 23.51
CA ASN A 256 0.21 -4.43 23.06
C ASN A 256 0.14 -4.04 21.58
N TYR A 257 0.47 -2.80 21.26
CA TYR A 257 0.37 -2.26 19.89
C TYR A 257 1.06 -3.15 18.83
N PHE A 258 2.26 -3.64 19.14
CA PHE A 258 3.05 -4.42 18.18
C PHE A 258 2.60 -5.86 18.01
N ASP A 259 1.68 -6.35 18.83
CA ASP A 259 1.05 -7.66 18.61
C ASP A 259 0.19 -7.68 17.32
N ASN A 260 -0.23 -6.51 16.83
CA ASN A 260 -0.85 -6.38 15.52
C ASN A 260 0.08 -6.74 14.35
N PHE A 261 1.37 -6.78 14.57
CA PHE A 261 2.43 -6.93 13.57
C PHE A 261 3.42 -8.06 13.91
N SER A 262 3.14 -8.84 14.96
CA SER A 262 3.96 -9.98 15.38
C SER A 262 3.81 -11.16 14.42
N VAL A 263 4.69 -12.15 14.54
CA VAL A 263 4.70 -13.36 13.69
C VAL A 263 3.40 -14.17 13.81
N ASP A 264 2.79 -14.09 14.98
CA ASP A 264 1.54 -14.78 15.36
C ASP A 264 0.39 -13.75 15.52
N ASN A 265 0.38 -12.70 14.73
CA ASN A 265 -0.63 -11.65 14.82
C ASN A 265 -2.03 -12.10 14.40
N ASP A 266 -2.15 -13.21 13.66
CA ASP A 266 -3.40 -13.90 13.39
C ASP A 266 -4.10 -14.40 14.68
N GLN A 267 -3.32 -14.65 15.74
CA GLN A 267 -3.79 -15.12 17.04
C GLN A 267 -3.83 -14.01 18.10
N LYS A 268 -2.88 -13.06 18.05
CA LYS A 268 -2.71 -12.02 19.08
C LYS A 268 -3.45 -10.74 18.80
N SER A 269 -3.57 -10.35 17.51
CA SER A 269 -4.28 -9.12 17.16
C SER A 269 -5.78 -9.28 17.36
N THR A 270 -6.37 -8.31 18.03
CA THR A 270 -7.82 -8.17 18.16
C THR A 270 -8.36 -7.04 17.27
N GLU A 271 -7.50 -6.47 16.40
CA GLU A 271 -7.84 -5.35 15.52
C GLU A 271 -8.06 -5.73 14.06
N GLY A 272 -7.55 -6.88 13.60
CA GLY A 272 -7.62 -7.28 12.21
C GLY A 272 -9.06 -7.38 11.70
N ILE A 273 -9.41 -6.64 10.63
CA ILE A 273 -10.72 -6.69 9.96
C ILE A 273 -10.57 -7.34 8.58
N PHE A 274 -9.50 -7.00 7.87
CA PHE A 274 -9.12 -7.65 6.64
C PHE A 274 -7.59 -7.76 6.56
N THR A 275 -7.08 -8.99 6.45
CA THR A 275 -5.65 -9.29 6.42
C THR A 275 -5.31 -10.16 5.24
N TYR A 276 -4.05 -10.13 4.80
CA TYR A 276 -3.52 -11.13 3.90
C TYR A 276 -2.75 -12.18 4.73
N PRO A 277 -3.11 -13.47 4.64
CA PRO A 277 -2.52 -14.51 5.47
C PRO A 277 -1.12 -14.88 5.02
N ASN A 278 -0.22 -15.04 5.96
CA ASN A 278 1.12 -15.58 5.77
C ASN A 278 1.36 -16.76 6.73
N PHE A 279 2.24 -17.67 6.36
CA PHE A 279 2.54 -18.85 7.15
C PHE A 279 4.05 -19.04 7.21
N SER A 280 4.60 -19.16 8.42
CA SER A 280 6.03 -19.40 8.64
C SER A 280 6.50 -20.63 7.85
N GLY A 281 7.56 -20.47 7.07
CA GLY A 281 8.12 -21.55 6.25
C GLY A 281 7.35 -21.88 4.96
N VAL A 282 6.23 -21.22 4.69
CA VAL A 282 5.42 -21.45 3.49
C VAL A 282 5.51 -20.25 2.54
N ALA A 283 6.13 -20.43 1.38
CA ALA A 283 6.18 -19.39 0.37
C ALA A 283 4.78 -19.10 -0.17
N VAL A 284 4.36 -17.86 -0.08
CA VAL A 284 3.13 -17.33 -0.68
C VAL A 284 3.51 -16.47 -1.87
N ASN A 285 3.21 -16.91 -3.07
CA ASN A 285 3.43 -16.20 -4.34
C ASN A 285 4.65 -15.24 -4.33
N SER A 286 4.63 -14.16 -5.05
CA SER A 286 5.72 -13.16 -5.11
C SER A 286 5.68 -12.11 -4.00
N GLY A 287 4.82 -12.26 -2.98
CA GLY A 287 4.75 -11.33 -1.86
C GLY A 287 5.83 -11.62 -0.80
N LEU A 288 6.57 -10.59 -0.42
CA LEU A 288 7.70 -10.68 0.51
C LEU A 288 7.44 -9.82 1.74
N ILE A 289 6.63 -10.31 2.69
CA ILE A 289 6.37 -9.58 3.95
C ILE A 289 7.66 -9.24 4.69
N GLN A 290 8.69 -10.09 4.63
CA GLN A 290 10.00 -9.85 5.21
C GLN A 290 10.69 -8.61 4.63
N SER A 291 10.29 -8.10 3.48
CA SER A 291 10.81 -6.84 2.96
C SER A 291 10.54 -5.67 3.91
N ARG A 292 9.49 -5.76 4.74
CA ARG A 292 9.08 -4.71 5.70
C ARG A 292 10.07 -4.44 6.81
N TRP A 293 10.93 -5.40 7.14
CA TRP A 293 12.05 -5.18 8.07
C TRP A 293 13.41 -5.19 7.38
N ASN A 294 13.58 -5.99 6.32
CA ASN A 294 14.84 -6.02 5.59
C ASN A 294 15.18 -4.65 4.98
N MET A 295 14.19 -3.94 4.42
CA MET A 295 14.38 -2.63 3.79
C MET A 295 15.00 -1.58 4.71
N THR A 296 14.82 -1.70 6.02
CA THR A 296 15.21 -0.70 7.02
C THR A 296 16.37 -1.14 7.91
N LEU A 297 16.47 -2.44 8.22
CA LEU A 297 17.52 -2.95 9.09
C LEU A 297 18.90 -2.86 8.45
N HIS A 298 19.90 -2.67 9.29
CA HIS A 298 21.30 -2.67 8.87
C HIS A 298 21.78 -4.07 8.45
N TYR A 299 22.77 -4.15 7.59
CA TYR A 299 23.39 -5.40 7.12
C TYR A 299 23.83 -6.34 8.24
N ASN A 300 24.25 -5.77 9.39
CA ASN A 300 24.70 -6.51 10.58
C ASN A 300 23.58 -6.73 11.61
N SER A 301 22.34 -6.29 11.32
CA SER A 301 21.18 -6.62 12.15
C SER A 301 20.67 -8.00 11.76
N TYR A 302 21.31 -9.03 12.30
CA TYR A 302 21.01 -10.41 11.97
C TYR A 302 20.53 -11.20 13.18
N THR A 303 19.92 -12.31 12.91
CA THR A 303 19.53 -13.34 13.87
C THR A 303 20.41 -14.57 13.71
N PRO A 304 20.39 -15.51 14.67
CA PRO A 304 21.17 -16.75 14.56
C PRO A 304 20.94 -17.53 13.26
N ASN A 305 19.75 -17.41 12.65
CA ASN A 305 19.37 -18.16 11.46
C ASN A 305 19.60 -17.40 10.14
N ASN A 306 19.88 -16.11 10.17
CA ASN A 306 20.22 -15.34 8.96
C ASN A 306 21.20 -14.18 9.26
N PRO A 307 22.46 -14.32 8.83
CA PRO A 307 23.50 -13.35 9.15
C PRO A 307 23.53 -12.11 8.25
N ASN A 308 22.65 -11.96 7.23
CA ASN A 308 22.75 -10.88 6.23
C ASN A 308 21.36 -10.35 5.84
N ALA A 309 20.54 -10.03 6.79
CA ALA A 309 19.13 -9.80 6.50
C ALA A 309 18.75 -8.36 6.20
N GLY A 310 19.45 -7.39 6.74
CA GLY A 310 19.13 -5.98 6.52
C GLY A 310 19.67 -5.45 5.19
N TRP A 311 18.92 -4.55 4.56
CA TRP A 311 19.30 -3.87 3.32
C TRP A 311 19.72 -2.42 3.53
N ASN A 312 19.63 -1.93 4.76
CA ASN A 312 20.08 -0.59 5.19
C ASN A 312 19.53 0.57 4.34
N GLY A 313 18.29 0.52 3.94
CA GLY A 313 17.67 1.48 3.02
C GLY A 313 16.76 2.48 3.72
N PHE A 314 15.52 2.10 3.90
CA PHE A 314 14.42 2.95 4.34
C PHE A 314 14.64 3.53 5.74
N SER A 315 14.21 4.78 5.89
CA SER A 315 14.30 5.53 7.14
C SER A 315 13.10 6.45 7.27
N THR A 316 12.77 6.85 8.50
CA THR A 316 11.90 8.00 8.73
C THR A 316 12.71 9.24 9.08
N ILE A 317 12.07 10.40 9.07
CA ILE A 317 12.68 11.69 9.39
C ILE A 317 12.47 12.06 10.86
N SER A 318 13.27 13.01 11.35
CA SER A 318 13.21 13.49 12.74
C SER A 318 11.86 14.10 13.08
N ASP A 319 11.22 14.81 12.15
CA ASP A 319 9.96 15.50 12.39
C ASP A 319 8.84 14.51 12.73
N PHE A 320 8.75 13.42 11.98
CA PHE A 320 7.81 12.34 12.28
C PHE A 320 8.10 11.68 13.64
N TYR A 321 9.38 11.37 13.95
CA TYR A 321 9.77 10.83 15.25
C TYR A 321 9.36 11.76 16.39
N ASN A 322 9.63 13.05 16.25
CA ASN A 322 9.31 14.06 17.25
C ASN A 322 7.79 14.27 17.43
N SER A 323 6.96 13.93 16.45
CA SER A 323 5.49 14.01 16.54
C SER A 323 4.89 13.16 17.67
N PHE A 324 5.62 12.16 18.18
CA PHE A 324 5.19 11.35 19.33
C PHE A 324 5.25 12.10 20.65
N ASN A 325 5.98 13.21 20.72
CA ASN A 325 6.08 14.03 21.92
C ASN A 325 5.07 15.18 21.89
N THR A 326 3.91 14.97 22.48
CA THR A 326 2.81 15.96 22.52
C THR A 326 2.84 16.86 23.76
N THR A 327 3.76 16.64 24.70
CA THR A 327 3.75 17.32 26.02
C THR A 327 4.93 18.26 26.26
N SER A 328 6.00 18.16 25.46
CA SER A 328 7.18 19.02 25.59
C SER A 328 7.73 19.41 24.22
N THR A 329 8.54 20.47 24.18
CA THR A 329 9.32 20.78 22.97
C THR A 329 10.18 19.56 22.65
N PRO A 330 10.12 19.01 21.42
CA PRO A 330 10.93 17.86 21.05
C PRO A 330 12.41 18.20 21.26
N THR A 331 13.02 17.62 22.28
CA THR A 331 14.46 17.53 22.34
C THR A 331 14.83 16.33 21.50
N ALA A 332 15.43 16.59 20.35
CA ALA A 332 15.89 15.52 19.48
C ALA A 332 16.58 14.43 20.33
N PHE A 333 16.01 13.21 20.29
CA PHE A 333 16.67 12.01 20.81
C PHE A 333 16.99 11.97 22.30
N GLY A 334 16.19 12.68 23.13
CA GLY A 334 16.20 12.48 24.57
C GLY A 334 15.80 11.05 24.97
N PRO A 335 16.13 10.62 26.17
CA PRO A 335 15.74 9.30 26.67
C PRO A 335 14.21 9.14 26.62
N MET A 336 13.75 7.97 26.21
CA MET A 336 12.35 7.62 25.97
C MET A 336 11.46 7.60 27.23
N ASP A 337 12.02 7.73 28.42
CA ASP A 337 11.28 7.86 29.65
C ASP A 337 10.39 9.10 29.75
N THR A 338 10.60 10.09 28.89
CA THR A 338 9.69 11.23 28.72
C THR A 338 8.60 10.99 27.67
N ILE A 339 8.69 9.93 26.86
CA ILE A 339 7.74 9.57 25.83
C ILE A 339 6.96 8.33 26.29
N VAL A 340 5.73 8.54 26.71
CA VAL A 340 4.87 7.47 27.24
C VAL A 340 4.11 6.71 26.16
N ASP A 341 4.11 7.20 24.90
CA ASP A 341 3.40 6.59 23.78
C ASP A 341 4.07 5.29 23.33
N LYS A 342 3.42 4.15 23.60
CA LYS A 342 3.98 2.81 23.33
C LYS A 342 4.17 2.51 21.83
N ARG A 343 3.55 3.27 20.95
CA ARG A 343 3.66 3.10 19.49
C ARG A 343 5.03 3.47 18.93
N ILE A 344 5.77 4.32 19.64
CA ILE A 344 7.13 4.64 19.25
C ILE A 344 8.05 3.41 19.35
N GLY A 345 7.75 2.49 20.27
CA GLY A 345 8.49 1.25 20.44
C GLY A 345 9.94 1.47 20.85
N GLY A 346 10.79 0.53 20.46
CA GLY A 346 12.21 0.59 20.78
C GLY A 346 12.51 0.22 22.23
N ARG A 347 13.73 0.52 22.69
CA ARG A 347 14.25 0.09 23.98
C ARG A 347 14.91 1.22 24.78
N TYR A 348 14.84 2.42 24.29
CA TYR A 348 15.69 3.52 24.74
C TYR A 348 15.00 4.39 25.78
N TYR A 349 14.60 3.80 26.89
CA TYR A 349 14.22 4.55 28.07
C TYR A 349 15.39 4.52 29.09
N ALA A 350 15.57 5.61 29.84
CA ALA A 350 16.61 5.67 30.84
C ALA A 350 16.41 4.55 31.87
N GLY A 351 17.49 3.86 32.19
CA GLY A 351 17.46 2.75 33.14
C GLY A 351 17.01 1.40 32.58
N ALA A 352 16.82 1.27 31.26
CA ALA A 352 16.58 -0.05 30.63
C ALA A 352 17.78 -0.97 30.90
N THR A 353 17.54 -2.08 31.59
CA THR A 353 18.58 -3.09 31.91
C THR A 353 18.67 -4.16 30.83
N ASP A 354 17.56 -4.45 30.13
CA ASP A 354 17.51 -5.38 29.00
C ASP A 354 17.61 -4.60 27.69
N VAL A 355 18.76 -4.72 27.04
CA VAL A 355 19.05 -4.14 25.72
C VAL A 355 19.18 -5.21 24.63
N SER A 356 18.81 -6.45 24.93
CA SER A 356 18.99 -7.58 24.00
C SER A 356 17.99 -7.57 22.85
N GLY A 357 18.45 -7.99 21.70
CA GLY A 357 17.64 -8.24 20.48
C GLY A 357 17.04 -7.02 19.81
N LEU A 358 16.39 -7.26 18.68
CA LEU A 358 15.66 -6.27 17.94
C LEU A 358 14.29 -6.04 18.59
N ARG A 359 13.92 -4.77 18.78
CA ARG A 359 12.59 -4.39 19.25
C ARG A 359 11.85 -3.63 18.17
N PRO A 360 10.54 -3.89 18.00
CA PRO A 360 9.74 -3.15 17.03
C PRO A 360 9.62 -1.67 17.45
N GLY A 361 9.44 -0.81 16.47
CA GLY A 361 9.29 0.63 16.64
C GLY A 361 10.35 1.44 15.89
N LEU A 362 10.55 2.68 16.35
CA LEU A 362 11.48 3.62 15.77
C LEU A 362 12.86 3.47 16.43
N LEU A 363 13.85 3.03 15.66
CA LEU A 363 15.18 2.69 16.16
C LEU A 363 16.14 3.88 16.02
N VAL A 364 16.69 4.32 17.13
CA VAL A 364 17.70 5.40 17.24
C VAL A 364 18.84 4.95 18.13
N ASN A 365 19.97 5.68 18.12
CA ASN A 365 21.14 5.41 18.95
C ASN A 365 21.74 4.00 18.74
N GLN A 366 22.54 3.52 19.70
CA GLN A 366 23.25 2.24 19.63
C GLN A 366 22.28 1.06 19.52
N GLN A 367 22.55 0.17 18.56
CA GLN A 367 21.82 -1.08 18.37
C GLN A 367 22.54 -2.26 19.04
N PHE A 368 21.77 -3.29 19.42
CA PHE A 368 22.29 -4.45 20.15
C PHE A 368 21.76 -5.75 19.54
N ASN A 369 22.53 -6.81 19.62
CA ASN A 369 22.11 -8.15 19.21
C ASN A 369 21.31 -8.87 20.31
N GLU A 370 20.93 -10.13 20.09
CA GLU A 370 20.12 -10.94 20.99
C GLU A 370 20.77 -11.20 22.37
N LYS A 371 22.09 -11.01 22.46
CA LYS A 371 22.85 -11.18 23.71
C LYS A 371 23.12 -9.84 24.41
N GLY A 372 22.55 -8.74 23.92
CA GLY A 372 22.82 -7.41 24.46
C GLY A 372 24.22 -6.87 24.11
N VAL A 373 24.91 -7.45 23.13
CA VAL A 373 26.22 -6.96 22.67
C VAL A 373 25.98 -5.84 21.64
N PRO A 374 26.69 -4.69 21.77
CA PRO A 374 26.59 -3.60 20.81
C PRO A 374 26.94 -4.05 19.39
N ILE A 375 26.06 -3.80 18.44
CA ILE A 375 26.32 -4.05 17.01
C ILE A 375 27.26 -2.96 16.50
N LYS A 376 28.16 -3.37 15.61
CA LYS A 376 29.06 -2.47 14.88
C LYS A 376 28.65 -2.38 13.42
N ASP A 377 28.98 -1.28 12.77
CA ASP A 377 28.90 -1.14 11.33
C ASP A 377 29.95 -2.04 10.61
N ARG A 378 29.93 -2.07 9.28
CA ARG A 378 30.89 -2.87 8.49
C ARG A 378 32.35 -2.39 8.61
N LYS A 379 32.60 -1.19 9.16
CA LYS A 379 33.94 -0.64 9.43
C LYS A 379 34.40 -0.83 10.86
N GLY A 380 33.55 -1.41 11.72
CA GLY A 380 33.86 -1.70 13.12
C GLY A 380 33.52 -0.56 14.08
N ALA A 381 32.92 0.54 13.62
CA ALA A 381 32.39 1.60 14.47
C ALA A 381 31.04 1.20 15.09
N PRO A 382 30.61 1.82 16.21
CA PRO A 382 29.31 1.57 16.81
C PRO A 382 28.17 1.79 15.80
N LEU A 383 27.24 0.84 15.67
CA LEU A 383 26.02 1.02 14.89
C LEU A 383 25.03 1.85 15.72
N ALA A 384 25.16 3.15 15.65
CA ALA A 384 24.32 4.10 16.37
C ALA A 384 23.53 4.95 15.35
N TYR A 385 22.23 4.72 15.26
CA TYR A 385 21.40 5.46 14.32
C TYR A 385 21.22 6.91 14.76
N THR A 386 21.38 7.82 13.79
CA THR A 386 21.21 9.26 13.95
C THR A 386 20.09 9.78 13.07
N PRO A 387 19.40 10.85 13.48
CA PRO A 387 18.24 11.34 12.72
C PRO A 387 18.58 12.06 11.42
N GLN A 388 19.80 12.61 11.36
CA GLN A 388 20.21 13.47 10.26
C GLN A 388 20.36 12.64 8.99
N ILE A 389 19.79 13.16 7.91
CA ILE A 389 19.94 12.65 6.55
C ILE A 389 20.51 13.80 5.72
N ALA A 390 21.42 13.50 4.82
CA ALA A 390 22.02 14.48 3.93
C ALA A 390 20.93 15.25 3.14
N PRO A 391 21.03 16.59 2.98
CA PRO A 391 19.98 17.38 2.33
C PRO A 391 19.64 16.95 0.89
N ASN A 392 20.59 16.34 0.18
CA ASN A 392 20.39 15.78 -1.15
C ASN A 392 20.01 14.29 -1.13
N MET A 393 19.79 13.72 0.07
CA MET A 393 19.53 12.28 0.29
C MET A 393 20.61 11.36 -0.30
N ILE A 394 21.86 11.81 -0.35
CA ILE A 394 23.02 11.00 -0.76
C ILE A 394 24.02 10.96 0.38
N GLU A 395 24.11 9.83 1.05
CA GLU A 395 24.97 9.63 2.19
C GLU A 395 26.43 9.30 1.77
N THR A 396 27.39 9.77 2.55
CA THR A 396 28.82 9.57 2.27
C THR A 396 29.62 9.29 3.54
N GLY A 397 30.78 8.68 3.41
CA GLY A 397 31.75 8.51 4.50
C GLY A 397 31.22 7.69 5.68
N ALA A 398 31.28 8.23 6.89
CA ALA A 398 30.79 7.59 8.11
C ALA A 398 29.24 7.52 8.18
N ASN A 399 28.54 8.34 7.41
CA ASN A 399 27.09 8.42 7.42
C ASN A 399 26.39 7.30 6.66
N LEU A 400 27.08 6.60 5.78
CA LEU A 400 26.51 5.58 4.89
C LEU A 400 25.62 4.55 5.59
N GLU A 401 25.95 4.18 6.81
CA GLU A 401 25.27 3.08 7.50
C GLU A 401 24.42 3.52 8.69
N VAL A 402 24.60 4.73 9.21
CA VAL A 402 24.02 5.15 10.49
C VAL A 402 22.99 6.27 10.41
N THR A 403 22.86 6.99 9.28
CA THR A 403 21.89 8.09 9.17
C THR A 403 20.47 7.61 8.98
N GLY A 404 19.52 8.39 9.45
CA GLY A 404 18.08 8.13 9.40
C GLY A 404 17.60 7.17 10.49
N ILE A 405 16.43 7.47 11.04
CA ILE A 405 15.75 6.64 12.03
C ILE A 405 15.18 5.41 11.34
N ARG A 406 15.49 4.22 11.83
CA ARG A 406 14.98 2.97 11.26
C ARG A 406 13.61 2.65 11.85
N VAL A 407 12.74 2.05 11.05
CA VAL A 407 11.38 1.70 11.48
C VAL A 407 11.15 0.21 11.29
N VAL A 408 10.91 -0.49 12.38
CA VAL A 408 10.53 -1.91 12.37
C VAL A 408 9.13 -2.02 12.92
N LYS A 409 8.14 -2.10 12.06
CA LYS A 409 6.76 -2.26 12.48
C LYS A 409 6.39 -3.75 12.54
N TYR A 410 6.62 -4.48 11.47
CA TYR A 410 6.50 -5.94 11.46
C TYR A 410 7.73 -6.58 12.07
N VAL A 411 7.53 -7.44 13.04
CA VAL A 411 8.61 -8.13 13.76
C VAL A 411 9.16 -9.25 12.90
N PRO A 412 10.48 -9.36 12.72
CA PRO A 412 11.09 -10.48 12.00
C PRO A 412 10.69 -11.83 12.59
N ASP A 413 10.41 -12.80 11.72
CA ASP A 413 10.25 -14.20 12.11
C ASP A 413 11.64 -14.82 12.31
N TYR A 414 12.07 -14.96 13.56
CA TYR A 414 13.40 -15.45 13.88
C TYR A 414 13.63 -16.92 13.45
N ALA A 415 12.57 -17.69 13.27
CA ALA A 415 12.67 -19.07 12.79
C ALA A 415 12.91 -19.13 11.27
N TYR A 416 12.38 -18.14 10.53
CA TYR A 416 12.40 -18.08 9.07
C TYR A 416 12.94 -16.74 8.55
N TYR A 417 13.83 -16.13 9.27
CA TYR A 417 14.40 -14.84 8.93
C TYR A 417 15.04 -14.85 7.53
N GLY A 418 14.59 -13.95 6.65
CA GLY A 418 14.97 -13.94 5.23
C GLY A 418 14.19 -14.92 4.35
N GLY A 419 13.23 -15.66 4.91
CA GLY A 419 12.32 -16.56 4.21
C GLY A 419 10.85 -16.25 4.49
N PRO A 420 9.93 -17.16 4.15
CA PRO A 420 8.49 -16.98 4.41
C PRO A 420 8.21 -16.80 5.90
N SER A 421 7.55 -15.72 6.26
CA SER A 421 7.23 -15.34 7.63
C SER A 421 5.74 -15.48 7.91
N GLY A 422 5.38 -15.68 9.18
CA GLY A 422 4.00 -15.88 9.62
C GLY A 422 3.20 -14.60 9.87
N ASN A 423 3.81 -13.41 9.76
CA ASN A 423 3.07 -12.17 10.00
C ASN A 423 1.99 -11.97 8.94
N ASP A 424 0.72 -11.99 9.31
CA ASP A 424 -0.36 -11.55 8.43
C ASP A 424 -0.22 -10.05 8.12
N LEU A 425 -0.37 -9.68 6.86
CA LEU A 425 -0.37 -8.27 6.48
C LEU A 425 -1.72 -7.63 6.83
N MET A 426 -1.71 -6.62 7.69
CA MET A 426 -2.88 -5.82 8.03
C MET A 426 -3.25 -4.91 6.85
N ILE A 427 -4.42 -5.13 6.22
CA ILE A 427 -5.00 -4.26 5.20
C ILE A 427 -6.00 -3.30 5.82
N PHE A 428 -6.90 -3.81 6.67
CA PHE A 428 -7.83 -3.00 7.48
C PHE A 428 -7.81 -3.45 8.93
N ARG A 429 -7.75 -2.49 9.84
CA ARG A 429 -7.81 -2.74 11.28
C ARG A 429 -8.67 -1.73 12.04
N PHE A 430 -9.09 -2.12 13.23
CA PHE A 430 -10.07 -1.42 14.06
C PHE A 430 -9.68 0.02 14.43
N ALA A 431 -8.39 0.27 14.70
CA ALA A 431 -7.94 1.62 15.03
C ALA A 431 -8.17 2.61 13.87
N ASP A 432 -8.04 2.20 12.60
CA ASP A 432 -8.38 3.06 11.46
C ASP A 432 -9.88 3.36 11.41
N VAL A 433 -10.74 2.40 11.75
CA VAL A 433 -12.19 2.63 11.88
C VAL A 433 -12.48 3.73 12.91
N MET A 434 -11.86 3.65 14.10
CA MET A 434 -12.01 4.67 15.15
C MET A 434 -11.55 6.05 14.66
N LEU A 435 -10.40 6.11 13.98
CA LEU A 435 -9.85 7.36 13.45
C LEU A 435 -10.68 7.94 12.29
N MET A 436 -11.27 7.10 11.44
CA MET A 436 -12.21 7.54 10.40
C MET A 436 -13.50 8.13 11.02
N VAL A 437 -14.03 7.52 12.08
CA VAL A 437 -15.18 8.06 12.81
C VAL A 437 -14.83 9.40 13.46
N ALA A 438 -13.66 9.51 14.10
CA ALA A 438 -13.20 10.75 14.70
C ALA A 438 -13.05 11.86 13.64
N GLU A 439 -12.49 11.54 12.47
CA GLU A 439 -12.37 12.50 11.37
C GLU A 439 -13.73 12.98 10.87
N ALA A 440 -14.65 12.07 10.60
CA ALA A 440 -15.97 12.41 10.11
C ALA A 440 -16.76 13.27 11.12
N LYS A 441 -16.66 12.98 12.43
CA LYS A 441 -17.22 13.79 13.51
C LYS A 441 -16.61 15.19 13.54
N GLN A 442 -15.30 15.31 13.49
CA GLN A 442 -14.60 16.59 13.49
C GLN A 442 -15.00 17.45 12.28
N ARG A 443 -15.10 16.85 11.09
CA ARG A 443 -15.51 17.53 9.85
C ARG A 443 -16.97 18.00 9.87
N THR A 444 -17.82 17.40 10.70
CA THR A 444 -19.23 17.79 10.87
C THR A 444 -19.50 18.61 12.14
N GLY A 445 -18.45 19.06 12.82
CA GLY A 445 -18.55 19.95 13.99
C GLY A 445 -18.65 19.26 15.34
N ASP A 446 -18.67 17.92 15.40
CA ASP A 446 -18.64 17.16 16.66
C ASP A 446 -17.19 16.96 17.16
N ALA A 447 -16.53 18.07 17.48
CA ALA A 447 -15.14 18.06 17.96
C ALA A 447 -14.98 17.32 19.30
N VAL A 448 -15.96 17.37 20.17
CA VAL A 448 -15.94 16.70 21.49
C VAL A 448 -16.02 15.19 21.30
N GLY A 449 -16.93 14.71 20.45
CA GLY A 449 -17.03 13.29 20.14
C GLY A 449 -15.79 12.74 19.44
N ALA A 450 -15.19 13.51 18.52
CA ALA A 450 -13.95 13.18 17.87
C ALA A 450 -12.79 13.04 18.88
N LEU A 451 -12.59 14.04 19.73
CA LEU A 451 -11.56 14.05 20.78
C LEU A 451 -11.74 12.89 21.77
N THR A 452 -12.97 12.54 22.11
CA THR A 452 -13.27 11.42 23.01
C THR A 452 -12.76 10.10 22.42
N ILE A 453 -13.06 9.83 21.13
CA ILE A 453 -12.63 8.60 20.45
C ILE A 453 -11.10 8.54 20.38
N VAL A 454 -10.46 9.63 20.01
CA VAL A 454 -9.00 9.68 19.91
C VAL A 454 -8.34 9.50 21.29
N ASN A 455 -8.87 10.10 22.34
CA ASN A 455 -8.33 9.92 23.68
C ASN A 455 -8.53 8.49 24.21
N GLN A 456 -9.57 7.78 23.81
CA GLN A 456 -9.73 6.33 24.08
C GLN A 456 -8.60 5.53 23.41
N LEU A 457 -8.31 5.82 22.14
CA LEU A 457 -7.21 5.18 21.42
C LEU A 457 -5.88 5.50 22.08
N ARG A 458 -5.59 6.78 22.38
CA ARG A 458 -4.37 7.22 23.04
C ARG A 458 -4.15 6.56 24.40
N ALA A 459 -5.20 6.43 25.21
CA ALA A 459 -5.15 5.73 26.48
C ALA A 459 -4.74 4.25 26.32
N ALA A 460 -5.29 3.55 25.33
CA ALA A 460 -4.89 2.18 25.02
C ALA A 460 -3.42 2.06 24.57
N ARG A 461 -2.88 3.12 23.96
CA ARG A 461 -1.48 3.22 23.52
C ARG A 461 -0.54 3.78 24.61
N GLY A 462 -1.05 4.08 25.81
CA GLY A 462 -0.28 4.67 26.90
C GLY A 462 0.08 6.14 26.67
N ALA A 463 -0.43 6.78 25.63
CA ALA A 463 -0.19 8.18 25.31
C ALA A 463 -1.07 9.11 26.16
N SER A 464 -0.55 10.30 26.52
CA SER A 464 -1.30 11.31 27.24
C SER A 464 -2.51 11.80 26.46
N ALA A 465 -3.62 12.08 27.14
CA ALA A 465 -4.81 12.65 26.52
C ALA A 465 -4.53 14.05 25.92
N LEU A 466 -5.12 14.32 24.77
CA LEU A 466 -5.14 15.67 24.19
C LEU A 466 -6.26 16.48 24.84
N VAL A 467 -6.03 17.79 25.02
CA VAL A 467 -7.04 18.74 25.52
C VAL A 467 -7.85 19.37 24.38
N SER A 468 -7.27 19.43 23.20
CA SER A 468 -7.91 19.86 21.96
C SER A 468 -7.23 19.15 20.79
N MET A 469 -7.94 19.02 19.67
CA MET A 469 -7.42 18.32 18.50
C MET A 469 -8.05 18.91 17.23
N PRO A 470 -7.41 19.89 16.59
CA PRO A 470 -7.81 20.32 15.26
C PRO A 470 -7.53 19.20 14.23
N LEU A 471 -8.17 19.27 13.06
CA LEU A 471 -7.91 18.33 11.97
C LEU A 471 -6.43 18.36 11.55
N VAL A 472 -5.94 19.56 11.30
CA VAL A 472 -4.58 19.84 10.85
C VAL A 472 -4.21 21.27 11.26
N ASN A 473 -2.93 21.55 11.39
CA ASN A 473 -2.42 22.89 11.53
C ASN A 473 -1.67 23.28 10.25
N THR A 474 -2.29 24.07 9.39
CA THR A 474 -1.70 24.47 8.09
C THR A 474 -0.52 25.42 8.21
N ALA A 475 -0.37 26.08 9.36
CA ALA A 475 0.79 26.92 9.65
C ALA A 475 1.99 26.11 10.18
N ASN A 476 1.74 24.94 10.73
CA ASN A 476 2.75 24.00 11.21
C ASN A 476 2.23 22.57 11.02
N VAL A 477 2.56 21.93 9.89
CA VAL A 477 2.11 20.56 9.57
C VAL A 477 2.64 19.50 10.52
N ASP A 478 3.74 19.80 11.23
CA ASP A 478 4.37 18.95 12.22
C ASP A 478 3.77 19.14 13.62
N ASP A 479 2.66 19.90 13.77
CA ASP A 479 1.97 20.05 15.05
C ASP A 479 1.49 18.69 15.57
N PRO A 480 2.04 18.20 16.69
CA PRO A 480 1.74 16.86 17.19
C PRO A 480 0.32 16.72 17.77
N ASN A 481 -0.40 17.82 17.96
CA ASN A 481 -1.71 17.83 18.62
C ASN A 481 -2.90 17.79 17.64
N THR A 482 -2.66 17.42 16.39
CA THR A 482 -3.69 17.33 15.35
C THR A 482 -4.18 15.91 15.13
N LEU A 483 -5.37 15.76 14.52
CA LEU A 483 -5.87 14.45 14.10
C LEU A 483 -4.97 13.83 13.01
N LEU A 484 -4.43 14.64 12.11
CA LEU A 484 -3.49 14.16 11.09
C LEU A 484 -2.23 13.55 11.71
N ALA A 485 -1.67 14.19 12.75
CA ALA A 485 -0.53 13.65 13.50
C ALA A 485 -0.90 12.37 14.26
N GLU A 486 -2.11 12.30 14.85
CA GLU A 486 -2.56 11.09 15.53
C GLU A 486 -2.76 9.92 14.57
N ARG A 487 -3.30 10.18 13.36
CA ARG A 487 -3.39 9.16 12.30
C ARG A 487 -2.00 8.68 11.90
N GLY A 488 -1.02 9.56 11.72
CA GLY A 488 0.36 9.19 11.44
C GLY A 488 0.93 8.29 12.55
N ARG A 489 0.86 8.69 13.83
CA ARG A 489 1.37 7.89 14.95
C ARG A 489 0.74 6.49 15.05
N GLU A 490 -0.55 6.36 14.72
CA GLU A 490 -1.23 5.07 14.80
C GLU A 490 -0.95 4.20 13.56
N LEU A 491 -0.95 4.80 12.37
CA LEU A 491 -0.99 4.09 11.10
C LEU A 491 0.34 4.14 10.31
N TYR A 492 1.42 4.68 10.92
CA TYR A 492 2.70 4.82 10.21
C TYR A 492 3.12 3.50 9.56
N TRP A 493 3.67 3.62 8.36
CA TRP A 493 4.17 2.51 7.56
C TRP A 493 3.12 1.40 7.26
N GLU A 494 1.81 1.80 7.22
CA GLU A 494 0.70 0.94 6.80
C GLU A 494 0.08 1.36 5.45
N SER A 495 0.78 2.22 4.69
CA SER A 495 0.35 2.69 3.36
C SER A 495 -0.91 3.58 3.39
N TYR A 496 -0.94 4.56 4.30
CA TYR A 496 -2.04 5.51 4.44
C TYR A 496 -1.62 6.97 4.33
N ARG A 497 -0.33 7.28 4.54
CA ARG A 497 0.08 8.65 4.83
C ARG A 497 -0.12 9.61 3.68
N ARG A 498 0.26 9.24 2.45
CA ARG A 498 0.03 10.08 1.27
C ARG A 498 -1.45 10.42 1.09
N THR A 499 -2.31 9.41 1.15
CA THR A 499 -3.76 9.56 1.06
C THR A 499 -4.29 10.52 2.13
N ASP A 500 -3.80 10.41 3.37
CA ASP A 500 -4.16 11.30 4.47
C ASP A 500 -3.69 12.74 4.22
N LEU A 501 -2.44 12.95 3.84
CA LEU A 501 -1.88 14.29 3.56
C LEU A 501 -2.66 15.02 2.46
N ILE A 502 -3.08 14.31 1.39
CA ILE A 502 -3.92 14.87 0.33
C ILE A 502 -5.29 15.24 0.87
N ARG A 503 -5.95 14.35 1.61
CA ARG A 503 -7.30 14.57 2.16
C ARG A 503 -7.33 15.70 3.20
N PHE A 504 -6.25 15.88 3.95
CA PHE A 504 -6.11 16.99 4.90
C PHE A 504 -5.61 18.28 4.25
N GLY A 505 -5.30 18.26 2.94
CA GLY A 505 -4.94 19.46 2.16
C GLY A 505 -3.52 19.97 2.40
N VAL A 506 -2.61 19.14 2.90
CA VAL A 506 -1.23 19.53 3.24
C VAL A 506 -0.14 18.78 2.44
N PHE A 507 -0.51 17.92 1.51
CA PHE A 507 0.47 17.16 0.72
C PHE A 507 1.43 18.04 -0.08
N LEU A 508 0.99 19.21 -0.52
CA LEU A 508 1.80 20.13 -1.31
C LEU A 508 2.66 21.09 -0.46
N THR A 509 2.48 21.10 0.86
CA THR A 509 3.31 21.92 1.76
C THR A 509 4.71 21.34 1.90
N PRO A 510 5.74 22.15 2.22
CA PRO A 510 7.07 21.62 2.49
C PRO A 510 7.08 20.83 3.83
N TRP A 511 7.85 19.78 3.86
CA TRP A 511 8.25 19.05 5.07
C TRP A 511 9.70 18.55 4.92
N GLY A 512 10.28 17.97 5.93
CA GLY A 512 11.69 17.58 5.97
C GLY A 512 12.22 17.00 4.66
N LEU A 513 13.22 17.62 4.07
CA LEU A 513 13.89 17.32 2.80
C LEU A 513 13.02 17.42 1.53
N LYS A 514 11.73 17.79 1.65
CA LYS A 514 10.84 18.06 0.51
C LYS A 514 10.47 19.55 0.47
N PRO A 515 10.73 20.27 -0.63
CA PRO A 515 10.29 21.65 -0.81
C PRO A 515 8.78 21.74 -1.08
N SER A 516 8.27 22.96 -1.30
CA SER A 516 6.92 23.18 -1.82
C SER A 516 6.74 22.46 -3.15
N ASP A 517 5.52 21.99 -3.42
CA ASP A 517 5.24 21.02 -4.46
C ASP A 517 4.29 21.54 -5.53
N ASN A 518 4.26 20.87 -6.67
CA ASN A 518 3.38 21.18 -7.80
C ASN A 518 2.06 20.40 -7.66
N PRO A 519 0.89 21.02 -7.89
CA PRO A 519 -0.40 20.34 -7.84
C PRO A 519 -0.52 19.10 -8.73
N LYS A 520 0.27 18.96 -9.81
CA LYS A 520 0.29 17.72 -10.61
C LYS A 520 0.61 16.49 -9.77
N ASN A 521 1.44 16.62 -8.72
CA ASN A 521 1.92 15.53 -7.89
C ASN A 521 0.87 14.98 -6.91
N LEU A 522 -0.33 15.60 -6.86
CA LEU A 522 -1.50 15.01 -6.19
C LEU A 522 -1.97 13.69 -6.84
N LEU A 523 -1.55 13.43 -8.06
CA LEU A 523 -1.71 12.15 -8.77
C LEU A 523 -0.36 11.70 -9.32
N PHE A 524 -0.17 10.39 -9.40
CA PHE A 524 0.90 9.86 -10.22
C PHE A 524 0.55 9.98 -11.71
N PRO A 525 1.56 10.09 -12.60
CA PRO A 525 1.31 9.98 -14.03
C PRO A 525 0.79 8.59 -14.39
N LEU A 526 -0.05 8.51 -15.40
CA LEU A 526 -0.29 7.22 -16.07
C LEU A 526 1.02 6.75 -16.69
N PRO A 527 1.44 5.50 -16.45
CA PRO A 527 2.65 4.98 -17.05
C PRO A 527 2.60 5.04 -18.59
N THR A 528 3.71 5.43 -19.22
CA THR A 528 3.81 5.51 -20.69
C THR A 528 3.38 4.21 -21.37
N GLN A 529 3.76 3.06 -20.79
CA GLN A 529 3.35 1.74 -21.30
C GLN A 529 1.84 1.52 -21.22
N ALA A 530 1.19 1.98 -20.15
CA ALA A 530 -0.27 1.84 -19.98
C ALA A 530 -1.03 2.68 -21.02
N LEU A 531 -0.60 3.92 -21.25
CA LEU A 531 -1.17 4.80 -22.28
C LEU A 531 -1.04 4.20 -23.68
N SER A 532 0.11 3.57 -23.97
CA SER A 532 0.34 2.90 -25.28
C SER A 532 -0.55 1.67 -25.44
N SER A 533 -0.92 0.99 -24.36
CA SER A 533 -1.72 -0.25 -24.40
C SER A 533 -3.22 0.01 -24.39
N ASN A 534 -3.69 1.12 -23.83
CA ASN A 534 -5.10 1.48 -23.76
C ASN A 534 -5.32 2.94 -24.19
N PRO A 535 -5.79 3.18 -25.43
CA PRO A 535 -6.01 4.53 -25.95
C PRO A 535 -7.12 5.32 -25.25
N ASN A 536 -7.93 4.68 -24.41
CA ASN A 536 -8.96 5.35 -23.62
C ASN A 536 -8.41 6.00 -22.33
N LEU A 537 -7.19 5.62 -21.89
CA LEU A 537 -6.51 6.29 -20.79
C LEU A 537 -6.04 7.68 -21.24
N LYS A 538 -6.08 8.64 -20.32
CA LYS A 538 -5.61 10.01 -20.55
C LYS A 538 -4.58 10.39 -19.51
N GLN A 539 -3.45 10.95 -19.96
CA GLN A 539 -2.42 11.40 -19.02
C GLN A 539 -2.98 12.43 -18.04
N ASN A 540 -2.54 12.33 -16.79
CA ASN A 540 -2.90 13.32 -15.77
C ASN A 540 -2.31 14.70 -16.10
N PRO A 541 -3.01 15.80 -15.80
CA PRO A 541 -2.53 17.15 -16.11
C PRO A 541 -1.15 17.43 -15.53
N GLY A 542 -0.28 18.00 -16.36
CA GLY A 542 1.09 18.39 -15.98
C GLY A 542 2.18 17.34 -16.23
N TYR A 543 1.80 16.14 -16.74
CA TYR A 543 2.73 15.09 -17.15
C TYR A 543 2.81 14.92 -18.66
#